data_f85a34d96d88d057d342ac65dd713dce
#
_entry.id   f85a34d96d88d057d342ac65dd713dce
#
_cell.length_a   1.000
_cell.length_b   1.000
_cell.length_c   1.000
_cell.angle_alpha   90.00
_cell.angle_beta   90.00
_cell.angle_gamma   90.00
#
_symmetry.space_group_name_H-M   'P 1'
#
loop_
_entity.id
_entity.type
_entity.pdbx_description
1 polymer ?
#
loop_
_entity_poly.entity_id
_entity_poly.type
_entity_poly.pdbx_seq_one_letter_code
_entity_poly.pdbx_strand_id
1 'polypeptide(L)'
;TSAGATNALMLGMNGSKIKDLEKFWTVDNLKKIMNQSFIDKTSIFQTRPKYSNEGKKEILHNFFENKKIGQSLKPVVVTAYDLEARKPILLSSYGDPEVTAVQAANASSAAPIYFPTASMEDGRWLIDGGIAANNPSLLGYIEAKKIFSTNNIKVLGIGAGLNKRKISGKNSRNWGALGWLRHDILGIMLESSLQNEILKDLIGDDYLRVNSPIGNVNRRM
;
A
#
# COMPACT_ATOMS: atom_id res chain seq x y z
N THR A 1 -1.61 -0.55 3.94
CA THR A 1 -1.70 -0.28 2.50
C THR A 1 -0.34 -0.38 1.86
N SER A 2 -0.24 -0.97 0.67
CA SER A 2 0.97 -1.02 -0.17
C SER A 2 2.21 -1.54 0.58
N ALA A 3 3.35 -0.83 0.55
CA ALA A 3 4.55 -1.18 1.33
C ALA A 3 4.24 -1.34 2.84
N GLY A 4 3.34 -0.51 3.38
CA GLY A 4 2.89 -0.63 4.77
C GLY A 4 2.12 -1.92 5.05
N ALA A 5 1.44 -2.49 4.06
CA ALA A 5 0.78 -3.79 4.19
C ALA A 5 1.82 -4.92 4.36
N THR A 6 2.90 -4.90 3.59
CA THR A 6 4.02 -5.84 3.76
C THR A 6 4.59 -5.76 5.18
N ASN A 7 4.82 -4.54 5.70
CA ASN A 7 5.29 -4.35 7.06
C ASN A 7 4.30 -4.90 8.10
N ALA A 8 3.01 -4.63 7.94
CA ALA A 8 1.97 -5.13 8.83
C ALA A 8 1.92 -6.66 8.86
N LEU A 9 2.01 -7.30 7.69
CA LEU A 9 2.06 -8.75 7.58
C LEU A 9 3.32 -9.33 8.23
N MET A 10 4.49 -8.74 8.02
CA MET A 10 5.73 -9.17 8.69
C MET A 10 5.61 -9.12 10.22
N LEU A 11 5.09 -8.03 10.75
CA LEU A 11 4.94 -7.84 12.18
C LEU A 11 3.83 -8.73 12.79
N GLY A 12 2.73 -8.90 12.07
CA GLY A 12 1.57 -9.66 12.55
C GLY A 12 1.72 -11.17 12.42
N MET A 13 2.29 -11.65 11.33
CA MET A 13 2.39 -13.08 11.05
C MET A 13 3.60 -13.74 11.70
N ASN A 14 4.77 -13.13 11.57
CA ASN A 14 6.02 -13.78 11.99
C ASN A 14 6.47 -13.38 13.40
N GLY A 15 5.74 -12.49 14.08
CA GLY A 15 6.19 -11.93 15.35
C GLY A 15 7.51 -11.16 15.22
N SER A 16 7.83 -10.69 14.01
CA SER A 16 9.06 -9.98 13.69
C SER A 16 9.19 -8.72 14.55
N LYS A 17 10.40 -8.41 14.92
CA LYS A 17 10.72 -7.11 15.55
C LYS A 17 10.80 -6.03 14.46
N ILE A 18 10.60 -4.77 14.84
CA ILE A 18 10.66 -3.64 13.89
C ILE A 18 11.97 -3.63 13.08
N LYS A 19 13.10 -3.94 13.73
CA LYS A 19 14.40 -4.04 13.05
C LYS A 19 14.49 -5.14 12.00
N ASP A 20 13.61 -6.13 12.02
CA ASP A 20 13.61 -7.20 11.01
C ASP A 20 12.99 -6.72 9.69
N LEU A 21 12.23 -5.61 9.71
CA LEU A 21 11.72 -4.98 8.49
C LEU A 21 12.86 -4.50 7.57
N GLU A 22 14.01 -4.12 8.13
CA GLU A 22 15.19 -3.70 7.37
C GLU A 22 15.71 -4.81 6.47
N LYS A 23 15.53 -6.09 6.86
CA LYS A 23 15.92 -7.25 6.06
C LYS A 23 15.11 -7.35 4.75
N PHE A 24 13.87 -6.87 4.76
CA PHE A 24 13.03 -6.81 3.57
C PHE A 24 13.40 -5.61 2.68
N TRP A 25 13.60 -4.43 3.29
CA TRP A 25 13.81 -3.17 2.58
C TRP A 25 15.28 -2.89 2.25
N THR A 26 16.04 -3.92 1.86
CA THR A 26 17.41 -3.76 1.38
C THR A 26 17.43 -3.19 -0.05
N VAL A 27 18.54 -2.55 -0.41
CA VAL A 27 18.75 -2.04 -1.78
C VAL A 27 18.62 -3.14 -2.82
N ASP A 28 19.13 -4.33 -2.52
CA ASP A 28 19.09 -5.46 -3.48
C ASP A 28 17.67 -6.01 -3.65
N ASN A 29 16.91 -6.14 -2.58
CA ASN A 29 15.49 -6.51 -2.67
C ASN A 29 14.69 -5.44 -3.43
N LEU A 30 14.94 -4.17 -3.18
CA LEU A 30 14.27 -3.08 -3.89
C LEU A 30 14.60 -3.10 -5.40
N LYS A 31 15.85 -3.38 -5.78
CA LYS A 31 16.22 -3.56 -7.20
C LYS A 31 15.48 -4.73 -7.86
N LYS A 32 15.32 -5.84 -7.16
CA LYS A 32 14.52 -6.98 -7.64
C LYS A 32 13.04 -6.64 -7.76
N ILE A 33 12.45 -6.01 -6.74
CA ILE A 33 11.04 -5.59 -6.74
C ILE A 33 10.76 -4.59 -7.87
N MET A 34 11.68 -3.66 -8.11
CA MET A 34 11.55 -2.61 -9.14
C MET A 34 12.27 -2.97 -10.44
N ASN A 35 12.34 -4.27 -10.77
CA ASN A 35 13.00 -4.71 -11.99
C ASN A 35 12.16 -4.33 -13.22
N GLN A 36 12.74 -3.53 -14.10
CA GLN A 36 12.14 -3.14 -15.38
C GLN A 36 12.39 -4.20 -16.44
N SER A 37 11.35 -4.58 -17.18
CA SER A 37 11.53 -5.38 -18.39
C SER A 37 12.37 -4.62 -19.42
N PHE A 38 13.29 -5.32 -20.10
CA PHE A 38 14.17 -4.71 -21.09
C PHE A 38 13.39 -4.07 -22.26
N ILE A 39 12.23 -4.61 -22.59
CA ILE A 39 11.36 -4.15 -23.68
C ILE A 39 10.74 -2.77 -23.37
N ASP A 40 10.47 -2.48 -22.10
CA ASP A 40 9.79 -1.22 -21.71
C ASP A 40 10.74 -0.01 -21.66
N LYS A 41 12.06 -0.24 -21.63
CA LYS A 41 13.06 0.85 -21.64
C LYS A 41 13.12 1.61 -22.97
N THR A 42 12.61 1.03 -24.04
CA THR A 42 12.66 1.58 -25.41
C THR A 42 11.34 2.18 -25.88
N SER A 43 10.26 1.97 -25.15
CA SER A 43 8.92 2.49 -25.51
C SER A 43 8.76 3.96 -25.12
N ILE A 44 8.49 4.81 -26.09
CA ILE A 44 8.15 6.23 -25.88
C ILE A 44 6.81 6.38 -25.14
N PHE A 45 5.93 5.40 -25.29
CA PHE A 45 4.64 5.33 -24.61
C PHE A 45 4.62 4.08 -23.72
N GLN A 46 4.47 4.27 -22.42
CA GLN A 46 4.34 3.17 -21.47
C GLN A 46 2.98 2.48 -21.70
N THR A 47 2.96 1.39 -22.46
CA THR A 47 1.77 0.57 -22.73
C THR A 47 1.60 -0.62 -21.78
N ARG A 48 2.61 -0.88 -20.94
CA ARG A 48 2.66 -1.98 -19.97
C ARG A 48 3.04 -1.44 -18.59
N PRO A 49 2.81 -2.21 -17.52
CA PRO A 49 3.31 -1.85 -16.18
C PRO A 49 4.81 -1.62 -16.20
N LYS A 50 5.28 -0.62 -15.44
CA LYS A 50 6.69 -0.22 -15.40
C LYS A 50 7.60 -1.32 -14.87
N TYR A 51 7.11 -2.14 -13.94
CA TYR A 51 7.86 -3.23 -13.30
C TYR A 51 7.17 -4.56 -13.53
N SER A 52 7.97 -5.64 -13.63
CA SER A 52 7.44 -6.99 -13.59
C SER A 52 7.00 -7.35 -12.16
N ASN A 53 6.09 -8.32 -12.04
CA ASN A 53 5.65 -8.77 -10.72
C ASN A 53 6.50 -9.93 -10.17
N GLU A 54 7.41 -10.48 -10.98
CA GLU A 54 8.18 -11.68 -10.66
C GLU A 54 9.13 -11.44 -9.48
N GLY A 55 9.98 -10.43 -9.57
CA GLY A 55 10.92 -10.11 -8.50
C GLY A 55 10.23 -9.74 -7.19
N LYS A 56 9.07 -9.03 -7.26
CA LYS A 56 8.27 -8.73 -6.08
C LYS A 56 7.72 -10.00 -5.45
N LYS A 57 7.14 -10.90 -6.24
CA LYS A 57 6.61 -12.18 -5.74
C LYS A 57 7.70 -13.07 -5.16
N GLU A 58 8.87 -13.14 -5.81
CA GLU A 58 10.03 -13.87 -5.28
C GLU A 58 10.42 -13.38 -3.89
N ILE A 59 10.59 -12.07 -3.71
CA ILE A 59 10.97 -11.51 -2.41
C ILE A 59 9.87 -11.74 -1.37
N LEU A 60 8.61 -11.53 -1.71
CA LEU A 60 7.49 -11.82 -0.80
C LEU A 60 7.46 -13.29 -0.38
N HIS A 61 7.69 -14.20 -1.33
CA HIS A 61 7.73 -15.64 -1.05
C HIS A 61 8.89 -16.02 -0.13
N ASN A 62 10.07 -15.41 -0.28
CA ASN A 62 11.21 -15.65 0.60
C ASN A 62 10.93 -15.27 2.06
N PHE A 63 10.04 -14.31 2.32
CA PHE A 63 9.70 -13.85 3.68
C PHE A 63 8.44 -14.51 4.24
N PHE A 64 7.47 -14.84 3.42
CA PHE A 64 6.19 -15.35 3.87
C PHE A 64 5.95 -16.81 3.53
N GLU A 65 6.72 -17.38 2.58
CA GLU A 65 6.48 -18.73 2.07
C GLU A 65 5.03 -18.89 1.60
N ASN A 66 4.38 -20.01 1.98
CA ASN A 66 2.97 -20.26 1.70
C ASN A 66 2.06 -19.96 2.89
N LYS A 67 2.52 -19.16 3.85
CA LYS A 67 1.73 -18.86 5.06
C LYS A 67 0.46 -18.11 4.72
N LYS A 68 -0.65 -18.58 5.26
CA LYS A 68 -1.96 -17.93 5.14
C LYS A 68 -2.11 -16.83 6.18
N ILE A 69 -2.80 -15.74 5.85
CA ILE A 69 -2.96 -14.62 6.78
C ILE A 69 -3.77 -15.00 8.03
N GLY A 70 -4.60 -16.05 7.95
CA GLY A 70 -5.28 -16.64 9.11
C GLY A 70 -4.34 -17.24 10.15
N GLN A 71 -3.08 -17.52 9.81
CA GLN A 71 -2.05 -18.00 10.73
C GLN A 71 -1.33 -16.88 11.48
N SER A 72 -1.81 -15.64 11.36
CA SER A 72 -1.20 -14.49 12.02
C SER A 72 -1.27 -14.61 13.54
N LEU A 73 -0.19 -14.24 14.21
CA LEU A 73 -0.11 -14.18 15.67
C LEU A 73 -0.93 -13.01 16.26
N LYS A 74 -1.21 -12.00 15.43
CA LYS A 74 -2.05 -10.83 15.77
C LYS A 74 -3.01 -10.57 14.64
N PRO A 75 -4.19 -9.98 14.90
CA PRO A 75 -5.08 -9.57 13.82
C PRO A 75 -4.36 -8.64 12.83
N VAL A 76 -4.40 -8.99 11.56
CA VAL A 76 -3.81 -8.21 10.46
C VAL A 76 -4.90 -7.88 9.46
N VAL A 77 -4.89 -6.64 8.99
CA VAL A 77 -5.77 -6.17 7.92
C VAL A 77 -4.93 -5.42 6.91
N VAL A 78 -5.11 -5.71 5.63
CA VAL A 78 -4.50 -4.97 4.53
C VAL A 78 -5.59 -4.52 3.54
N THR A 79 -5.38 -3.36 2.96
CA THR A 79 -6.33 -2.76 2.02
C THR A 79 -5.98 -3.16 0.60
N ALA A 80 -6.98 -3.41 -0.24
CA ALA A 80 -6.89 -3.55 -1.67
C ALA A 80 -8.12 -2.93 -2.35
N TYR A 81 -8.13 -2.88 -3.67
CA TYR A 81 -9.28 -2.44 -4.43
C TYR A 81 -9.64 -3.49 -5.48
N ASP A 82 -10.89 -3.95 -5.46
CA ASP A 82 -11.42 -4.92 -6.40
C ASP A 82 -11.86 -4.19 -7.68
N LEU A 83 -11.22 -4.52 -8.81
CA LEU A 83 -11.47 -3.84 -10.07
C LEU A 83 -12.83 -4.19 -10.66
N GLU A 84 -13.22 -5.45 -10.58
CA GLU A 84 -14.46 -5.92 -11.20
C GLU A 84 -15.68 -5.52 -10.36
N ALA A 85 -15.59 -5.69 -9.05
CA ALA A 85 -16.62 -5.22 -8.12
C ALA A 85 -16.60 -3.69 -7.92
N ARG A 86 -15.55 -2.99 -8.37
CA ARG A 86 -15.37 -1.53 -8.25
C ARG A 86 -15.51 -1.00 -6.82
N LYS A 87 -14.91 -1.70 -5.86
CA LYS A 87 -15.00 -1.34 -4.45
C LYS A 87 -13.72 -1.59 -3.69
N PRO A 88 -13.46 -0.79 -2.62
CA PRO A 88 -12.41 -1.12 -1.66
C PRO A 88 -12.73 -2.44 -0.98
N ILE A 89 -11.68 -3.21 -0.68
CA ILE A 89 -11.78 -4.42 0.13
C ILE A 89 -10.72 -4.41 1.22
N LEU A 90 -11.01 -5.13 2.29
CA LEU A 90 -10.08 -5.42 3.37
C LEU A 90 -9.80 -6.92 3.34
N LEU A 91 -8.54 -7.29 3.14
CA LEU A 91 -8.09 -8.68 3.34
C LEU A 91 -7.62 -8.80 4.78
N SER A 92 -8.29 -9.63 5.57
CA SER A 92 -8.03 -9.73 6.99
C SER A 92 -7.78 -11.16 7.44
N SER A 93 -6.98 -11.31 8.49
CA SER A 93 -6.65 -12.62 9.07
C SER A 93 -7.86 -13.37 9.63
N TYR A 94 -8.96 -12.68 9.87
CA TYR A 94 -10.21 -13.25 10.41
C TYR A 94 -11.35 -13.32 9.39
N GLY A 95 -11.30 -12.54 8.32
CA GLY A 95 -12.31 -12.55 7.25
C GLY A 95 -11.89 -13.36 6.02
N ASP A 96 -10.58 -13.39 5.72
CA ASP A 96 -10.00 -14.07 4.56
C ASP A 96 -8.86 -15.02 4.97
N PRO A 97 -9.07 -15.93 5.96
CA PRO A 97 -7.99 -16.69 6.59
C PRO A 97 -7.18 -17.55 5.61
N GLU A 98 -7.75 -17.96 4.50
CA GLU A 98 -7.13 -18.82 3.51
C GLU A 98 -6.21 -18.06 2.51
N VAL A 99 -6.33 -16.73 2.41
CA VAL A 99 -5.48 -15.92 1.56
C VAL A 99 -4.03 -15.99 2.06
N THR A 100 -3.08 -16.22 1.14
CA THR A 100 -1.67 -16.21 1.52
C THR A 100 -1.15 -14.80 1.77
N ALA A 101 -0.15 -14.65 2.65
CA ALA A 101 0.48 -13.36 2.88
C ALA A 101 1.11 -12.78 1.62
N VAL A 102 1.64 -13.63 0.74
CA VAL A 102 2.17 -13.25 -0.57
C VAL A 102 1.05 -12.63 -1.42
N GLN A 103 -0.11 -13.26 -1.50
CA GLN A 103 -1.26 -12.74 -2.25
C GLN A 103 -1.74 -11.40 -1.66
N ALA A 104 -1.91 -11.32 -0.35
CA ALA A 104 -2.37 -10.11 0.34
C ALA A 104 -1.39 -8.93 0.15
N ALA A 105 -0.08 -9.16 0.35
CA ALA A 105 0.95 -8.16 0.14
C ALA A 105 1.04 -7.71 -1.33
N ASN A 106 1.00 -8.68 -2.27
CA ASN A 106 1.05 -8.40 -3.70
C ASN A 106 -0.16 -7.59 -4.15
N ALA A 107 -1.36 -7.94 -3.72
CA ALA A 107 -2.60 -7.23 -4.06
C ALA A 107 -2.59 -5.80 -3.51
N SER A 108 -2.27 -5.64 -2.21
CA SER A 108 -2.22 -4.34 -1.56
C SER A 108 -1.15 -3.40 -2.17
N SER A 109 -0.13 -3.93 -2.83
CA SER A 109 0.97 -3.18 -3.43
C SER A 109 0.99 -3.21 -4.98
N ALA A 110 -0.11 -3.63 -5.62
CA ALA A 110 -0.25 -3.63 -7.06
C ALA A 110 -0.64 -2.24 -7.58
N ALA A 111 0.24 -1.26 -7.38
CA ALA A 111 -0.01 0.14 -7.78
C ALA A 111 -0.15 0.25 -9.31
N PRO A 112 -1.28 0.80 -9.81
CA PRO A 112 -1.50 1.01 -11.23
C PRO A 112 -0.35 1.78 -11.88
N ILE A 113 -0.07 1.52 -13.15
CA ILE A 113 1.05 2.05 -13.92
C ILE A 113 2.39 1.39 -13.51
N TYR A 114 2.62 1.10 -12.25
CA TYR A 114 3.89 0.55 -11.77
C TYR A 114 3.92 -0.97 -11.82
N PHE A 115 2.86 -1.63 -11.37
CA PHE A 115 2.79 -3.09 -11.28
C PHE A 115 1.56 -3.66 -11.99
N PRO A 116 1.64 -4.91 -12.48
CA PRO A 116 0.47 -5.62 -12.97
C PRO A 116 -0.59 -5.78 -11.88
N THR A 117 -1.84 -5.83 -12.29
CA THR A 117 -2.97 -6.20 -11.43
C THR A 117 -2.74 -7.56 -10.81
N ALA A 118 -3.06 -7.70 -9.54
CA ALA A 118 -2.92 -8.97 -8.82
C ALA A 118 -4.15 -9.85 -9.05
N SER A 119 -3.93 -11.07 -9.56
CA SER A 119 -4.95 -12.11 -9.61
C SER A 119 -4.93 -12.90 -8.30
N MET A 120 -6.11 -13.13 -7.74
CA MET A 120 -6.32 -13.95 -6.55
C MET A 120 -6.77 -15.37 -6.96
N GLU A 121 -6.56 -16.37 -6.11
CA GLU A 121 -6.98 -17.74 -6.38
C GLU A 121 -8.52 -17.89 -6.45
N ASP A 122 -9.24 -17.02 -5.77
CA ASP A 122 -10.70 -16.94 -5.80
C ASP A 122 -11.28 -16.23 -7.04
N GLY A 123 -10.42 -15.84 -8.00
CA GLY A 123 -10.79 -15.19 -9.26
C GLY A 123 -10.85 -13.67 -9.20
N ARG A 124 -10.72 -13.04 -8.04
CA ARG A 124 -10.72 -11.58 -7.92
C ARG A 124 -9.47 -10.94 -8.57
N TRP A 125 -9.64 -9.75 -9.14
CA TRP A 125 -8.58 -8.93 -9.70
C TRP A 125 -8.39 -7.66 -8.88
N LEU A 126 -7.27 -7.57 -8.19
CA LEU A 126 -7.04 -6.54 -7.19
C LEU A 126 -5.90 -5.60 -7.58
N ILE A 127 -6.04 -4.35 -7.17
CA ILE A 127 -5.00 -3.32 -7.25
C ILE A 127 -4.74 -2.70 -5.88
N ASP A 128 -3.70 -1.86 -5.80
CA ASP A 128 -3.26 -1.20 -4.57
C ASP A 128 -4.43 -0.49 -3.85
N GLY A 129 -4.55 -0.80 -2.57
CA GLY A 129 -5.58 -0.23 -1.70
C GLY A 129 -5.39 1.26 -1.40
N GLY A 130 -4.25 1.85 -1.76
CA GLY A 130 -3.98 3.28 -1.62
C GLY A 130 -4.99 4.15 -2.38
N ILE A 131 -5.58 3.63 -3.45
CA ILE A 131 -6.65 4.34 -4.20
C ILE A 131 -7.86 4.65 -3.30
N ALA A 132 -8.16 3.77 -2.34
CA ALA A 132 -9.28 3.94 -1.43
C ALA A 132 -8.86 4.49 -0.07
N ALA A 133 -7.73 4.03 0.45
CA ALA A 133 -7.25 4.38 1.79
C ALA A 133 -5.72 4.30 1.86
N ASN A 134 -5.03 5.34 1.40
CA ASN A 134 -3.57 5.40 1.52
C ASN A 134 -3.12 5.51 2.99
N ASN A 135 -3.88 6.23 3.82
CA ASN A 135 -3.77 6.15 5.27
C ASN A 135 -4.87 5.25 5.85
N PRO A 136 -4.60 3.99 6.18
CA PRO A 136 -5.62 3.06 6.63
C PRO A 136 -5.95 3.16 8.13
N SER A 137 -5.47 4.21 8.84
CA SER A 137 -5.64 4.35 10.29
C SER A 137 -7.11 4.34 10.72
N LEU A 138 -7.99 5.03 9.98
CA LEU A 138 -9.43 5.03 10.26
C LEU A 138 -10.04 3.64 10.08
N LEU A 139 -9.67 2.92 9.02
CA LEU A 139 -10.13 1.56 8.81
C LEU A 139 -9.62 0.62 9.89
N GLY A 140 -8.34 0.76 10.28
CA GLY A 140 -7.76 -0.01 11.38
C GLY A 140 -8.47 0.23 12.71
N TYR A 141 -8.87 1.46 13.00
CA TYR A 141 -9.67 1.80 14.18
C TYR A 141 -11.05 1.12 14.15
N ILE A 142 -11.74 1.20 13.02
CA ILE A 142 -13.07 0.56 12.85
C ILE A 142 -12.98 -0.95 13.02
N GLU A 143 -12.01 -1.58 12.39
CA GLU A 143 -11.80 -3.03 12.50
C GLU A 143 -11.40 -3.44 13.92
N ALA A 144 -10.55 -2.68 14.59
CA ALA A 144 -10.19 -2.93 15.99
C ALA A 144 -11.43 -2.87 16.92
N LYS A 145 -12.33 -1.89 16.71
CA LYS A 145 -13.59 -1.84 17.47
C LYS A 145 -14.44 -3.08 17.28
N LYS A 146 -14.53 -3.60 16.05
CA LYS A 146 -15.31 -4.81 15.76
C LYS A 146 -14.70 -6.04 16.42
N ILE A 147 -13.36 -6.20 16.32
CA ILE A 147 -12.67 -7.41 16.79
C ILE A 147 -12.59 -7.44 18.32
N PHE A 148 -12.24 -6.33 18.94
CA PHE A 148 -11.98 -6.29 20.38
C PHE A 148 -13.19 -5.84 21.20
N SER A 149 -14.28 -5.45 20.56
CA SER A 149 -15.51 -4.98 21.23
C SER A 149 -15.24 -3.94 22.34
N THR A 150 -14.31 -3.03 22.08
CA THR A 150 -13.88 -2.00 23.05
C THR A 150 -13.89 -0.62 22.43
N ASN A 151 -14.07 0.40 23.26
CA ASN A 151 -13.90 1.81 22.90
C ASN A 151 -12.52 2.37 23.32
N ASN A 152 -11.77 1.62 24.13
CA ASN A 152 -10.44 2.05 24.57
C ASN A 152 -9.40 1.60 23.53
N ILE A 153 -9.30 2.35 22.44
CA ILE A 153 -8.40 2.06 21.33
C ILE A 153 -7.52 3.28 21.08
N LYS A 154 -6.19 3.06 21.13
CA LYS A 154 -5.20 4.03 20.70
C LYS A 154 -4.67 3.64 19.31
N VAL A 155 -4.52 4.62 18.43
CA VAL A 155 -4.08 4.41 17.06
C VAL A 155 -2.75 5.10 16.80
N LEU A 156 -1.76 4.35 16.36
CA LEU A 156 -0.51 4.87 15.84
C LEU A 156 -0.51 4.73 14.31
N GLY A 157 -0.61 5.85 13.60
CA GLY A 157 -0.48 5.91 12.16
C GLY A 157 0.95 6.25 11.75
N ILE A 158 1.63 5.36 11.00
CA ILE A 158 3.00 5.59 10.51
C ILE A 158 2.93 5.77 9.00
N GLY A 159 3.37 6.95 8.51
CA GLY A 159 3.42 7.28 7.09
C GLY A 159 4.79 7.02 6.47
N ALA A 160 4.81 6.90 5.15
CA ALA A 160 6.04 6.72 4.36
C ALA A 160 6.72 8.06 4.01
N GLY A 161 6.25 9.16 4.57
CA GLY A 161 6.74 10.51 4.32
C GLY A 161 5.80 11.36 3.47
N LEU A 162 5.94 12.67 3.58
CA LEU A 162 5.16 13.67 2.85
C LEU A 162 5.99 14.27 1.72
N ASN A 163 5.48 14.22 0.50
CA ASN A 163 6.05 14.99 -0.61
C ASN A 163 5.36 16.36 -0.66
N LYS A 164 6.09 17.41 -0.25
CA LYS A 164 5.58 18.79 -0.26
C LYS A 164 5.79 19.51 -1.60
N ARG A 165 5.95 18.79 -2.71
CA ARG A 165 6.12 19.41 -4.02
C ARG A 165 4.88 20.23 -4.37
N LYS A 166 5.06 21.54 -4.45
CA LYS A 166 3.97 22.42 -4.90
C LYS A 166 3.74 22.27 -6.39
N ILE A 167 2.47 22.13 -6.76
CA ILE A 167 2.01 22.15 -8.15
C ILE A 167 1.46 23.53 -8.43
N SER A 168 1.88 24.12 -9.55
CA SER A 168 1.39 25.43 -9.96
C SER A 168 -0.04 25.34 -10.48
N GLY A 169 -1.00 25.90 -9.77
CA GLY A 169 -2.39 25.99 -10.21
C GLY A 169 -2.53 26.74 -11.55
N LYS A 170 -1.71 27.78 -11.77
CA LYS A 170 -1.71 28.52 -13.05
C LYS A 170 -1.32 27.64 -14.23
N ASN A 171 -0.29 26.82 -14.06
CA ASN A 171 0.19 25.95 -15.16
C ASN A 171 -0.76 24.76 -15.38
N SER A 172 -1.38 24.25 -14.33
CA SER A 172 -2.25 23.09 -14.42
C SER A 172 -3.56 23.34 -15.19
N ARG A 173 -3.98 24.61 -15.37
CA ARG A 173 -5.20 24.96 -16.13
C ARG A 173 -5.24 24.40 -17.55
N ASN A 174 -4.07 24.21 -18.16
CA ASN A 174 -3.94 23.77 -19.54
C ASN A 174 -3.46 22.32 -19.68
N TRP A 175 -3.44 21.56 -18.57
CA TRP A 175 -3.00 20.17 -18.60
C TRP A 175 -4.15 19.24 -19.05
N GLY A 176 -3.90 18.50 -20.15
CA GLY A 176 -4.68 17.32 -20.49
C GLY A 176 -4.18 16.09 -19.71
N ALA A 177 -4.68 14.91 -20.07
CA ALA A 177 -4.37 13.65 -19.37
C ALA A 177 -2.86 13.39 -19.21
N LEU A 178 -2.06 13.58 -20.26
CA LEU A 178 -0.60 13.42 -20.23
C LEU A 178 0.07 14.43 -19.29
N GLY A 179 -0.43 15.66 -19.26
CA GLY A 179 0.06 16.68 -18.34
C GLY A 179 -0.15 16.28 -16.88
N TRP A 180 -1.34 15.83 -16.52
CA TRP A 180 -1.67 15.37 -15.18
C TRP A 180 -0.85 14.13 -14.77
N LEU A 181 -0.72 13.14 -15.66
CA LEU A 181 0.13 11.97 -15.40
C LEU A 181 1.59 12.34 -15.18
N ARG A 182 2.13 13.29 -15.99
CA ARG A 182 3.51 13.77 -15.83
C ARG A 182 3.74 14.53 -14.52
N HIS A 183 2.71 15.13 -13.96
CA HIS A 183 2.76 15.95 -12.75
C HIS A 183 2.18 15.23 -11.51
N ASP A 184 2.20 13.90 -11.54
CA ASP A 184 1.93 13.06 -10.35
C ASP A 184 0.48 13.15 -9.84
N ILE A 185 -0.50 13.11 -10.74
CA ILE A 185 -1.93 13.06 -10.36
C ILE A 185 -2.22 11.92 -9.38
N LEU A 186 -1.58 10.77 -9.56
CA LEU A 186 -1.74 9.64 -8.63
C LEU A 186 -1.23 9.98 -7.23
N GLY A 187 -0.08 10.65 -7.11
CA GLY A 187 0.40 11.13 -5.83
C GLY A 187 -0.58 12.06 -5.13
N ILE A 188 -1.20 12.99 -5.89
CA ILE A 188 -2.22 13.89 -5.34
C ILE A 188 -3.43 13.09 -4.82
N MET A 189 -3.91 12.11 -5.60
CA MET A 189 -5.06 11.27 -5.21
C MET A 189 -4.75 10.43 -3.97
N LEU A 190 -3.50 9.99 -3.82
CA LEU A 190 -3.05 9.20 -2.68
C LEU A 190 -2.72 10.06 -1.44
N GLU A 191 -2.52 11.35 -1.56
CA GLU A 191 -2.20 12.27 -0.46
C GLU A 191 -3.44 12.70 0.36
N SER A 192 -4.56 12.00 0.26
CA SER A 192 -5.77 12.35 0.99
C SER A 192 -5.51 12.46 2.51
N SER A 193 -5.63 13.67 3.06
CA SER A 193 -5.56 13.94 4.49
C SER A 193 -6.89 13.69 5.20
N LEU A 194 -7.99 13.60 4.45
CA LEU A 194 -9.35 13.56 5.00
C LEU A 194 -9.55 12.46 6.05
N GLN A 195 -9.07 11.24 5.78
CA GLN A 195 -9.19 10.14 6.75
C GLN A 195 -8.38 10.40 8.03
N ASN A 196 -7.27 11.11 7.92
CA ASN A 196 -6.47 11.55 9.06
C ASN A 196 -7.23 12.57 9.92
N GLU A 197 -7.83 13.56 9.29
CA GLU A 197 -8.65 14.59 9.95
C GLU A 197 -9.84 13.96 10.67
N ILE A 198 -10.61 13.12 9.95
CA ILE A 198 -11.78 12.43 10.53
C ILE A 198 -11.38 11.60 11.76
N LEU A 199 -10.30 10.83 11.68
CA LEU A 199 -9.89 10.01 12.83
C LEU A 199 -9.42 10.87 13.98
N LYS A 200 -8.70 11.96 13.72
CA LYS A 200 -8.26 12.89 14.75
C LYS A 200 -9.46 13.56 15.46
N ASP A 201 -10.47 13.96 14.70
CA ASP A 201 -11.70 14.54 15.28
C ASP A 201 -12.49 13.51 16.09
N LEU A 202 -12.44 12.23 15.67
CA LEU A 202 -13.20 11.16 16.31
C LEU A 202 -12.62 10.71 17.65
N ILE A 203 -11.29 10.59 17.76
CA ILE A 203 -10.63 10.02 18.95
C ILE A 203 -9.55 10.93 19.57
N GLY A 204 -9.35 12.14 19.04
CA GLY A 204 -8.49 13.15 19.64
C GLY A 204 -7.06 12.67 19.90
N ASP A 205 -6.65 12.77 21.16
CA ASP A 205 -5.29 12.41 21.64
C ASP A 205 -4.98 10.91 21.59
N ASP A 206 -5.99 10.06 21.42
CA ASP A 206 -5.79 8.63 21.20
C ASP A 206 -5.32 8.29 19.78
N TYR A 207 -5.19 9.29 18.90
CA TYR A 207 -4.57 9.15 17.59
C TYR A 207 -3.25 9.90 17.47
N LEU A 208 -2.17 9.16 17.28
CA LEU A 208 -0.87 9.72 16.92
C LEU A 208 -0.50 9.39 15.47
N ARG A 209 -0.27 10.43 14.66
CA ARG A 209 0.23 10.29 13.29
C ARG A 209 1.69 10.71 13.20
N VAL A 210 2.56 9.77 12.84
CA VAL A 210 3.97 10.02 12.53
C VAL A 210 4.15 10.03 11.01
N ASN A 211 4.44 11.20 10.45
CA ASN A 211 4.66 11.35 9.01
C ASN A 211 5.48 12.61 8.75
N SER A 212 6.73 12.46 8.36
CA SER A 212 7.67 13.57 8.18
C SER A 212 7.81 13.98 6.72
N PRO A 213 8.14 15.26 6.42
CA PRO A 213 8.55 15.67 5.09
C PRO A 213 9.81 14.91 4.65
N ILE A 214 9.79 14.33 3.44
CA ILE A 214 10.93 13.60 2.87
C ILE A 214 11.82 14.49 1.97
N GLY A 215 11.64 15.82 2.04
CA GLY A 215 12.39 16.77 1.22
C GLY A 215 12.04 16.69 -0.28
N ASN A 216 12.96 17.15 -1.13
CA ASN A 216 12.83 17.11 -2.58
C ASN A 216 13.28 15.75 -3.15
N VAL A 217 12.83 14.66 -2.59
CA VAL A 217 13.10 13.34 -3.19
C VAL A 217 12.38 13.31 -4.53
N ASN A 218 13.16 13.33 -5.61
CA ASN A 218 12.61 13.10 -6.94
C ASN A 218 12.03 11.70 -6.98
N ARG A 219 10.72 11.58 -7.09
CA ARG A 219 10.01 10.29 -7.35
C ARG A 219 10.27 9.79 -8.78
N ARG A 220 11.45 10.05 -9.34
CA ARG A 220 11.94 9.38 -10.54
C ARG A 220 12.45 8.02 -10.11
N MET A 221 11.51 7.13 -9.81
CA MET A 221 11.79 5.69 -9.78
C MET A 221 11.66 5.11 -11.17
#